data_b7601dffbac7fb654ce411d173151549
#
_entry.id   b7601dffbac7fb654ce411d173151549
#
_cell.length_a   1.000
_cell.length_b   1.000
_cell.length_c   1.000
_cell.angle_alpha   90.00
_cell.angle_beta   90.00
_cell.angle_gamma   90.00
#
_symmetry.space_group_name_H-M   'P 1'
#
loop_
_entity.id
_entity.type
_entity.pdbx_description
1 polymer ?
#
loop_
_entity_poly.entity_id
_entity_poly.type
_entity_poly.pdbx_seq_one_letter_code
_entity_poly.pdbx_strand_id
1 'polypeptide(L)'
;MLIGLPRRALTGAALALGACSSGQPEPVRTLAPGTLRIGTYFVNPPFEYVSDGQKIGFEVDLLNEIARRLSLAPVFVDTQWETILQQMQAGQYDLIVGGITITPGRERLLAWSTPYMTTTLSLVVDGRRSPQIRSIADFKRASVGVQAATTDYDVAVRMQRQGEIGSIKVYSFDHIGDAMVDLAAGRITAVMKVYPVAAWLAKQTPGLVIVAQVPDDPQPLGIGFARSNPGLLAAVNRAITDLKRDGTYARLAQKWGVP
;
A
#
# COMPACT_ATOMS: atom_id res chain seq x y z
N MET A 1 -40.20 -83.99 9.89
CA MET A 1 -39.21 -83.62 10.89
C MET A 1 -38.02 -83.00 10.13
N LEU A 2 -38.08 -81.69 9.93
CA LEU A 2 -37.07 -80.91 9.18
C LEU A 2 -36.59 -79.80 10.05
N ILE A 3 -35.30 -79.91 10.40
CA ILE A 3 -34.59 -78.98 11.33
C ILE A 3 -34.09 -77.76 10.53
N GLY A 4 -34.57 -76.60 10.84
CA GLY A 4 -34.12 -75.34 10.24
C GLY A 4 -32.79 -74.88 10.83
N LEU A 5 -31.86 -74.47 9.99
CA LEU A 5 -30.58 -73.83 10.31
C LEU A 5 -30.76 -72.31 10.30
N PRO A 6 -30.18 -71.60 11.25
CA PRO A 6 -30.27 -70.13 11.31
C PRO A 6 -29.28 -69.45 10.32
N ARG A 7 -29.77 -68.47 9.57
CA ARG A 7 -28.96 -67.56 8.72
C ARG A 7 -28.21 -66.57 9.61
N ARG A 8 -26.89 -66.61 9.61
CA ARG A 8 -26.02 -65.58 10.17
C ARG A 8 -26.04 -64.32 9.31
N ALA A 9 -26.48 -63.22 9.88
CA ALA A 9 -26.37 -61.91 9.29
C ALA A 9 -24.91 -61.40 9.38
N LEU A 10 -24.27 -61.13 8.25
CA LEU A 10 -22.98 -60.45 8.17
C LEU A 10 -23.26 -58.95 8.20
N THR A 11 -22.98 -58.33 9.32
CA THR A 11 -22.96 -56.84 9.46
C THR A 11 -21.64 -56.33 8.87
N GLY A 12 -21.71 -55.77 7.66
CA GLY A 12 -20.60 -55.06 7.02
C GLY A 12 -20.38 -53.74 7.69
N ALA A 13 -19.27 -53.55 8.41
CA ALA A 13 -18.83 -52.27 8.90
C ALA A 13 -18.26 -51.43 7.73
N ALA A 14 -18.99 -50.43 7.30
CA ALA A 14 -18.50 -49.43 6.35
C ALA A 14 -17.50 -48.52 7.07
N LEU A 15 -16.21 -48.68 6.81
CA LEU A 15 -15.18 -47.72 7.16
C LEU A 15 -15.40 -46.45 6.32
N ALA A 16 -15.93 -45.41 6.93
CA ALA A 16 -15.90 -44.04 6.40
C ALA A 16 -14.45 -43.55 6.37
N LEU A 17 -13.80 -43.66 5.23
CA LEU A 17 -12.56 -42.90 4.95
C LEU A 17 -12.88 -41.45 4.94
N GLY A 18 -12.60 -40.76 6.07
CA GLY A 18 -12.59 -39.31 6.15
C GLY A 18 -11.55 -38.78 5.16
N ALA A 19 -12.01 -38.22 4.05
CA ALA A 19 -11.19 -37.48 3.12
C ALA A 19 -10.71 -36.22 3.85
N CYS A 20 -9.50 -36.26 4.42
CA CYS A 20 -8.75 -35.07 4.73
C CYS A 20 -8.54 -34.33 3.41
N SER A 21 -9.37 -33.34 3.13
CA SER A 21 -9.14 -32.36 2.08
C SER A 21 -7.83 -31.64 2.42
N SER A 22 -6.72 -32.16 1.93
CA SER A 22 -5.47 -31.43 1.86
C SER A 22 -5.72 -30.26 0.95
N GLY A 23 -5.98 -29.08 1.53
CA GLY A 23 -6.17 -27.85 0.78
C GLY A 23 -4.94 -27.60 -0.09
N GLN A 24 -5.02 -27.99 -1.34
CA GLN A 24 -4.00 -27.59 -2.31
C GLN A 24 -4.01 -26.07 -2.40
N PRO A 25 -2.83 -25.43 -2.42
CA PRO A 25 -2.77 -24.00 -2.58
C PRO A 25 -3.49 -23.60 -3.88
N GLU A 26 -4.38 -22.61 -3.76
CA GLU A 26 -5.06 -22.04 -4.93
C GLU A 26 -4.04 -21.66 -6.01
N PRO A 27 -4.30 -21.97 -7.28
CA PRO A 27 -3.37 -21.67 -8.36
C PRO A 27 -3.20 -20.16 -8.54
N VAL A 28 -1.98 -19.74 -8.82
CA VAL A 28 -1.69 -18.38 -9.24
C VAL A 28 -2.31 -18.14 -10.61
N ARG A 29 -3.26 -17.24 -10.70
CA ARG A 29 -3.91 -16.82 -11.96
C ARG A 29 -3.58 -15.37 -12.23
N THR A 30 -3.28 -15.06 -13.50
CA THR A 30 -3.06 -13.71 -13.98
C THR A 30 -3.93 -13.44 -15.20
N LEU A 31 -4.19 -12.18 -15.51
CA LEU A 31 -5.01 -11.74 -16.65
C LEU A 31 -4.44 -12.23 -18.00
N ALA A 32 -3.12 -12.30 -18.09
CA ALA A 32 -2.45 -12.91 -19.23
C ALA A 32 -1.38 -13.90 -18.75
N PRO A 33 -1.30 -15.12 -19.32
CA PRO A 33 -0.35 -16.12 -18.90
C PRO A 33 1.10 -15.61 -18.89
N GLY A 34 1.84 -15.90 -17.83
CA GLY A 34 3.26 -15.54 -17.70
C GLY A 34 3.53 -14.06 -17.39
N THR A 35 2.51 -13.22 -17.28
CA THR A 35 2.68 -11.80 -16.96
C THR A 35 2.00 -11.43 -15.65
N LEU A 36 2.50 -10.36 -14.99
CA LEU A 36 1.90 -9.74 -13.82
C LEU A 36 1.57 -8.30 -14.18
N ARG A 37 0.30 -8.01 -14.42
CA ARG A 37 -0.17 -6.67 -14.78
C ARG A 37 -0.42 -5.84 -13.53
N ILE A 38 0.38 -4.82 -13.34
CA ILE A 38 0.47 -4.00 -12.11
C ILE A 38 -0.07 -2.61 -12.41
N GLY A 39 -1.19 -2.24 -11.77
CA GLY A 39 -1.69 -0.86 -11.82
C GLY A 39 -0.96 0.00 -10.77
N THR A 40 -0.42 1.13 -11.21
CA THR A 40 0.26 2.11 -10.35
C THR A 40 0.32 3.47 -11.05
N TYR A 41 0.85 4.48 -10.40
CA TYR A 41 1.07 5.83 -10.96
C TYR A 41 2.52 6.24 -10.68
N PHE A 42 3.13 7.03 -11.61
CA PHE A 42 4.57 7.30 -11.53
C PHE A 42 4.87 8.75 -11.11
N VAL A 43 4.21 9.21 -10.04
CA VAL A 43 4.35 10.58 -9.49
C VAL A 43 4.54 10.59 -7.97
N ASN A 44 4.93 9.46 -7.36
CA ASN A 44 4.98 9.28 -5.89
C ASN A 44 6.36 8.81 -5.38
N PRO A 45 7.44 9.59 -5.59
CA PRO A 45 8.74 9.20 -5.08
C PRO A 45 8.76 9.13 -3.53
N PRO A 46 9.51 8.22 -2.93
CA PRO A 46 10.45 7.25 -3.52
C PRO A 46 9.82 5.92 -3.93
N PHE A 47 8.49 5.77 -3.85
CA PHE A 47 7.79 4.51 -4.11
C PHE A 47 7.80 4.15 -5.60
N GLU A 48 7.24 5.02 -6.46
CA GLU A 48 7.22 4.86 -7.91
C GLU A 48 7.19 6.24 -8.60
N TYR A 49 8.10 6.44 -9.53
CA TYR A 49 8.18 7.70 -10.29
C TYR A 49 8.98 7.51 -11.58
N VAL A 50 8.90 8.50 -12.45
CA VAL A 50 9.74 8.55 -13.66
C VAL A 50 10.96 9.41 -13.38
N SER A 51 12.16 8.88 -13.68
CA SER A 51 13.42 9.63 -13.73
C SER A 51 14.16 9.25 -14.98
N ASP A 52 14.60 10.25 -15.74
CA ASP A 52 15.32 10.06 -17.02
C ASP A 52 14.57 9.11 -17.99
N GLY A 53 13.25 9.21 -18.02
CA GLY A 53 12.37 8.36 -18.85
C GLY A 53 12.20 6.93 -18.33
N GLN A 54 12.79 6.57 -17.20
CA GLN A 54 12.69 5.25 -16.61
C GLN A 54 11.71 5.23 -15.44
N LYS A 55 10.91 4.19 -15.36
CA LYS A 55 10.02 3.91 -14.23
C LYS A 55 10.84 3.25 -13.12
N ILE A 56 11.03 3.97 -12.02
CA ILE A 56 11.88 3.56 -10.90
C ILE A 56 11.17 3.79 -9.56
N GLY A 57 11.71 3.22 -8.49
CA GLY A 57 11.22 3.42 -7.14
C GLY A 57 11.28 2.14 -6.31
N PHE A 58 11.04 2.30 -5.01
CA PHE A 58 11.05 1.18 -4.07
C PHE A 58 10.03 0.10 -4.46
N GLU A 59 8.79 0.49 -4.78
CA GLU A 59 7.75 -0.46 -5.14
C GLU A 59 7.96 -1.07 -6.53
N VAL A 60 8.57 -0.32 -7.46
CA VAL A 60 8.98 -0.88 -8.75
C VAL A 60 9.98 -2.02 -8.55
N ASP A 61 11.01 -1.81 -7.74
CA ASP A 61 12.01 -2.83 -7.43
C ASP A 61 11.40 -4.00 -6.64
N LEU A 62 10.55 -3.71 -5.65
CA LEU A 62 9.84 -4.71 -4.85
C LEU A 62 8.98 -5.61 -5.73
N LEU A 63 8.20 -5.04 -6.64
CA LEU A 63 7.30 -5.79 -7.54
C LEU A 63 8.09 -6.55 -8.62
N ASN A 64 9.19 -6.01 -9.11
CA ASN A 64 10.10 -6.74 -9.99
C ASN A 64 10.64 -8.01 -9.30
N GLU A 65 11.04 -7.91 -8.04
CA GLU A 65 11.56 -9.04 -7.29
C GLU A 65 10.47 -10.06 -6.93
N ILE A 66 9.25 -9.60 -6.58
CA ILE A 66 8.09 -10.46 -6.38
C ILE A 66 7.76 -11.21 -7.68
N ALA A 67 7.65 -10.52 -8.80
CA ALA A 67 7.33 -11.11 -10.10
C ALA A 67 8.38 -12.18 -10.51
N ARG A 68 9.67 -11.86 -10.32
CA ARG A 68 10.77 -12.82 -10.55
C ARG A 68 10.61 -14.11 -9.75
N ARG A 69 10.24 -14.01 -8.46
CA ARG A 69 10.00 -15.18 -7.59
C ARG A 69 8.79 -15.99 -8.00
N LEU A 70 7.80 -15.36 -8.60
CA LEU A 70 6.62 -16.01 -9.14
C LEU A 70 6.80 -16.50 -10.58
N SER A 71 7.99 -16.30 -11.19
CA SER A 71 8.27 -16.58 -12.60
C SER A 71 7.29 -15.89 -13.55
N LEU A 72 6.94 -14.62 -13.23
CA LEU A 72 6.07 -13.76 -14.02
C LEU A 72 6.85 -12.56 -14.56
N ALA A 73 6.52 -12.09 -15.75
CA ALA A 73 7.03 -10.84 -16.32
C ALA A 73 6.19 -9.66 -15.81
N PRO A 74 6.75 -8.68 -15.08
CA PRO A 74 5.99 -7.53 -14.59
C PRO A 74 5.66 -6.56 -15.73
N VAL A 75 4.41 -6.10 -15.78
CA VAL A 75 3.93 -5.10 -16.73
C VAL A 75 3.29 -3.96 -15.94
N PHE A 76 4.02 -2.88 -15.76
CA PHE A 76 3.54 -1.68 -15.05
C PHE A 76 2.66 -0.84 -15.96
N VAL A 77 1.42 -0.62 -15.53
CA VAL A 77 0.43 0.20 -16.21
C VAL A 77 0.24 1.47 -15.43
N ASP A 78 0.50 2.60 -16.09
CA ASP A 78 0.26 3.92 -15.52
C ASP A 78 -1.25 4.19 -15.44
N THR A 79 -1.70 4.67 -14.29
CA THR A 79 -3.11 4.94 -14.00
C THR A 79 -3.23 6.19 -13.12
N GLN A 80 -4.47 6.58 -12.80
CA GLN A 80 -4.75 7.71 -11.92
C GLN A 80 -5.14 7.21 -10.53
N TRP A 81 -4.64 7.90 -9.51
CA TRP A 81 -4.94 7.59 -8.11
C TRP A 81 -6.44 7.51 -7.82
N GLU A 82 -7.20 8.49 -8.31
CA GLU A 82 -8.62 8.63 -8.01
C GLU A 82 -9.46 7.44 -8.48
N THR A 83 -8.99 6.70 -9.48
CA THR A 83 -9.72 5.59 -10.11
C THR A 83 -9.11 4.21 -9.90
N ILE A 84 -7.89 4.11 -9.34
CA ILE A 84 -7.13 2.86 -9.28
C ILE A 84 -7.89 1.73 -8.56
N LEU A 85 -8.59 2.02 -7.45
CA LEU A 85 -9.37 1.02 -6.71
C LEU A 85 -10.54 0.48 -7.53
N GLN A 86 -11.23 1.36 -8.26
CA GLN A 86 -12.36 1.01 -9.13
C GLN A 86 -11.89 0.20 -10.34
N GLN A 87 -10.78 0.59 -10.95
CA GLN A 87 -10.17 -0.13 -12.06
C GLN A 87 -9.70 -1.52 -11.64
N MET A 88 -9.18 -1.66 -10.41
CA MET A 88 -8.85 -2.97 -9.84
C MET A 88 -10.10 -3.84 -9.65
N GLN A 89 -11.20 -3.29 -9.14
CA GLN A 89 -12.48 -3.99 -9.04
C GLN A 89 -13.04 -4.40 -10.41
N ALA A 90 -12.80 -3.58 -11.44
CA ALA A 90 -13.18 -3.86 -12.82
C ALA A 90 -12.26 -4.89 -13.51
N GLY A 91 -11.25 -5.42 -12.80
CA GLY A 91 -10.37 -6.47 -13.32
C GLY A 91 -9.37 -5.99 -14.37
N GLN A 92 -8.97 -4.71 -14.34
CA GLN A 92 -8.00 -4.17 -15.29
C GLN A 92 -6.55 -4.53 -14.95
N TYR A 93 -6.29 -4.97 -13.73
CA TYR A 93 -4.96 -5.32 -13.21
C TYR A 93 -5.01 -6.65 -12.46
N ASP A 94 -3.87 -7.34 -12.36
CA ASP A 94 -3.69 -8.47 -11.46
C ASP A 94 -3.56 -8.02 -10.01
N LEU A 95 -2.89 -6.89 -9.82
CA LEU A 95 -2.72 -6.20 -8.54
C LEU A 95 -2.48 -4.70 -8.74
N ILE A 96 -2.64 -3.94 -7.66
CA ILE A 96 -2.32 -2.50 -7.61
C ILE A 96 -1.36 -2.19 -6.45
N VAL A 97 -0.54 -1.15 -6.65
CA VAL A 97 0.42 -0.64 -5.68
C VAL A 97 0.56 0.88 -5.84
N GLY A 98 1.12 1.58 -4.87
CA GLY A 98 1.33 3.03 -4.94
C GLY A 98 1.36 3.70 -3.57
N GLY A 99 2.12 3.15 -2.60
CA GLY A 99 2.10 3.65 -1.22
C GLY A 99 0.71 3.57 -0.59
N ILE A 100 -0.11 2.58 -0.98
CA ILE A 100 -1.53 2.55 -0.61
C ILE A 100 -1.69 2.05 0.82
N THR A 101 -2.19 2.91 1.70
CA THR A 101 -2.54 2.53 3.07
C THR A 101 -3.72 1.58 3.09
N ILE A 102 -3.58 0.46 3.79
CA ILE A 102 -4.69 -0.47 4.07
C ILE A 102 -5.60 0.21 5.10
N THR A 103 -6.86 0.42 4.75
CA THR A 103 -7.87 1.00 5.63
C THR A 103 -9.13 0.16 5.63
N PRO A 104 -9.97 0.20 6.69
CA PRO A 104 -11.23 -0.52 6.71
C PRO A 104 -12.15 -0.19 5.53
N GLY A 105 -12.08 1.04 5.01
CA GLY A 105 -12.79 1.45 3.80
C GLY A 105 -12.31 0.69 2.56
N ARG A 106 -10.99 0.62 2.37
CA ARG A 106 -10.36 -0.04 1.24
C ARG A 106 -10.45 -1.58 1.33
N GLU A 107 -10.40 -2.14 2.56
CA GLU A 107 -10.61 -3.58 2.79
C GLU A 107 -12.02 -4.04 2.42
N ARG A 108 -13.03 -3.19 2.49
CA ARG A 108 -14.37 -3.52 1.98
C ARG A 108 -14.43 -3.65 0.46
N LEU A 109 -13.55 -2.98 -0.25
CA LEU A 109 -13.51 -2.97 -1.72
C LEU A 109 -12.63 -4.07 -2.30
N LEU A 110 -11.44 -4.28 -1.74
CA LEU A 110 -10.39 -5.15 -2.26
C LEU A 110 -9.87 -6.11 -1.18
N ALA A 111 -9.17 -7.15 -1.60
CA ALA A 111 -8.28 -7.92 -0.73
C ALA A 111 -6.89 -7.26 -0.71
N TRP A 112 -6.16 -7.39 0.40
CA TRP A 112 -4.87 -6.75 0.60
C TRP A 112 -3.81 -7.76 1.02
N SER A 113 -2.58 -7.54 0.59
CA SER A 113 -1.44 -8.28 1.13
C SER A 113 -1.26 -8.02 2.62
N THR A 114 -0.47 -8.85 3.28
CA THR A 114 0.19 -8.41 4.52
C THR A 114 0.95 -7.12 4.25
N PRO A 115 0.99 -6.16 5.19
CA PRO A 115 1.73 -4.93 4.97
C PRO A 115 3.20 -5.22 4.63
N TYR A 116 3.65 -4.72 3.46
CA TYR A 116 5.07 -4.77 3.16
C TYR A 116 5.85 -3.76 4.00
N MET A 117 5.21 -2.63 4.38
CA MET A 117 5.74 -1.55 5.20
C MET A 117 4.65 -1.02 6.13
N THR A 118 5.03 -0.56 7.33
CA THR A 118 4.17 0.28 8.16
C THR A 118 4.92 1.58 8.43
N THR A 119 4.27 2.71 8.17
CA THR A 119 4.83 4.04 8.32
C THR A 119 3.89 4.96 9.10
N THR A 120 4.15 6.26 9.12
CA THR A 120 3.35 7.28 9.77
C THR A 120 3.08 8.43 8.80
N LEU A 121 2.08 9.26 9.09
CA LEU A 121 1.94 10.57 8.44
C LEU A 121 2.89 11.58 9.08
N SER A 122 3.45 12.46 8.27
CA SER A 122 4.43 13.45 8.69
C SER A 122 4.05 14.84 8.18
N LEU A 123 4.33 15.85 8.96
CA LEU A 123 4.13 17.26 8.64
C LEU A 123 5.46 17.89 8.25
N VAL A 124 5.55 18.36 7.01
CA VAL A 124 6.72 19.00 6.41
C VAL A 124 6.46 20.50 6.33
N VAL A 125 7.40 21.32 6.81
CA VAL A 125 7.35 22.79 6.73
C VAL A 125 8.60 23.35 6.03
N ASP A 126 8.53 24.58 5.50
CA ASP A 126 9.74 25.34 5.22
C ASP A 126 10.23 25.94 6.54
N GLY A 127 11.32 25.39 7.07
CA GLY A 127 11.88 25.79 8.37
C GLY A 127 12.39 27.25 8.41
N ARG A 128 12.67 27.85 7.24
CA ARG A 128 13.07 29.27 7.14
C ARG A 128 11.88 30.21 7.27
N ARG A 129 10.70 29.78 6.78
CA ARG A 129 9.45 30.57 6.83
C ARG A 129 8.67 30.33 8.12
N SER A 130 8.75 29.12 8.65
CA SER A 130 7.96 28.70 9.81
C SER A 130 8.85 28.19 10.96
N PRO A 131 9.88 28.95 11.39
CA PRO A 131 10.83 28.48 12.42
C PRO A 131 10.18 28.26 13.79
N GLN A 132 8.99 28.83 14.01
CA GLN A 132 8.20 28.68 15.24
C GLN A 132 7.47 27.33 15.29
N ILE A 133 7.28 26.64 14.15
CA ILE A 133 6.60 25.34 14.10
C ILE A 133 7.64 24.25 14.39
N ARG A 134 7.56 23.61 15.57
CA ARG A 134 8.52 22.60 16.02
C ARG A 134 7.88 21.31 16.50
N SER A 135 6.57 21.34 16.72
CA SER A 135 5.79 20.20 17.22
C SER A 135 4.38 20.24 16.65
N ILE A 136 3.63 19.16 16.82
CA ILE A 136 2.22 19.10 16.38
C ILE A 136 1.34 20.16 17.07
N ALA A 137 1.66 20.53 18.30
CA ALA A 137 0.91 21.52 19.07
C ALA A 137 0.96 22.95 18.45
N ASP A 138 1.97 23.22 17.62
CA ASP A 138 2.16 24.53 16.99
C ASP A 138 1.29 24.72 15.73
N PHE A 139 0.59 23.67 15.29
CA PHE A 139 -0.22 23.69 14.07
C PHE A 139 -1.64 24.24 14.22
N LYS A 140 -2.08 24.64 15.40
CA LYS A 140 -3.46 25.11 15.66
C LYS A 140 -3.97 26.21 14.71
N ARG A 141 -3.08 27.01 14.15
CA ARG A 141 -3.40 28.07 13.18
C ARG A 141 -2.79 27.81 11.80
N ALA A 142 -2.13 26.67 11.62
CA ALA A 142 -1.44 26.34 10.40
C ALA A 142 -2.43 25.90 9.31
N SER A 143 -2.12 26.26 8.08
CA SER A 143 -2.76 25.70 6.88
C SER A 143 -1.96 24.51 6.40
N VAL A 144 -2.62 23.35 6.25
CA VAL A 144 -2.00 22.09 5.86
C VAL A 144 -2.47 21.68 4.46
N GLY A 145 -1.52 21.50 3.55
CA GLY A 145 -1.75 20.94 2.22
C GLY A 145 -1.83 19.42 2.27
N VAL A 146 -2.83 18.85 1.63
CA VAL A 146 -3.07 17.41 1.52
C VAL A 146 -3.53 17.05 0.12
N GLN A 147 -3.39 15.78 -0.26
CA GLN A 147 -3.89 15.30 -1.56
C GLN A 147 -5.27 14.67 -1.41
N ALA A 148 -6.12 14.88 -2.43
CA ALA A 148 -7.47 14.33 -2.48
C ALA A 148 -7.48 12.80 -2.41
N ALA A 149 -8.51 12.21 -1.78
CA ALA A 149 -8.75 10.77 -1.69
C ALA A 149 -7.64 9.96 -0.99
N THR A 150 -6.78 10.63 -0.20
CA THR A 150 -5.70 10.00 0.58
C THR A 150 -6.03 9.92 2.06
N THR A 151 -5.28 9.10 2.80
CA THR A 151 -5.34 9.10 4.27
C THR A 151 -4.84 10.41 4.87
N ASP A 152 -3.95 11.14 4.18
CA ASP A 152 -3.48 12.47 4.57
C ASP A 152 -4.69 13.42 4.73
N TYR A 153 -5.62 13.40 3.76
CA TYR A 153 -6.83 14.21 3.80
C TYR A 153 -7.73 13.82 4.96
N ASP A 154 -8.01 12.52 5.13
CA ASP A 154 -8.90 12.03 6.19
C ASP A 154 -8.39 12.40 7.58
N VAL A 155 -7.07 12.25 7.78
CA VAL A 155 -6.41 12.61 9.04
C VAL A 155 -6.39 14.11 9.26
N ALA A 156 -6.10 14.91 8.24
CA ALA A 156 -6.14 16.37 8.36
C ALA A 156 -7.56 16.87 8.70
N VAL A 157 -8.62 16.27 8.12
CA VAL A 157 -10.01 16.60 8.48
C VAL A 157 -10.28 16.28 9.96
N ARG A 158 -9.80 15.14 10.46
CA ARG A 158 -9.90 14.79 11.87
C ARG A 158 -9.19 15.82 12.75
N MET A 159 -7.93 16.14 12.45
CA MET A 159 -7.12 17.10 13.18
C MET A 159 -7.73 18.51 13.18
N GLN A 160 -8.32 18.95 12.05
CA GLN A 160 -9.02 20.22 11.98
C GLN A 160 -10.24 20.28 12.90
N ARG A 161 -11.05 19.20 12.89
CA ARG A 161 -12.23 19.09 13.78
C ARG A 161 -11.84 19.10 15.27
N GLN A 162 -10.66 18.58 15.60
CA GLN A 162 -10.09 18.57 16.95
C GLN A 162 -9.40 19.88 17.33
N GLY A 163 -9.31 20.84 16.39
CA GLY A 163 -8.63 22.12 16.61
C GLY A 163 -7.11 22.01 16.68
N GLU A 164 -6.54 20.94 16.17
CA GLU A 164 -5.10 20.68 16.13
C GLU A 164 -4.42 21.39 14.94
N ILE A 165 -5.16 21.60 13.85
CA ILE A 165 -4.73 22.41 12.70
C ILE A 165 -5.76 23.48 12.35
N GLY A 166 -5.33 24.58 11.70
CA GLY A 166 -6.20 25.72 11.39
C GLY A 166 -7.06 25.50 10.16
N SER A 167 -6.47 25.15 9.04
CA SER A 167 -7.16 24.96 7.77
C SER A 167 -6.51 23.89 6.90
N ILE A 168 -7.28 23.42 5.91
CA ILE A 168 -6.83 22.40 4.95
C ILE A 168 -6.89 23.03 3.56
N LYS A 169 -5.84 22.82 2.75
CA LYS A 169 -5.85 23.07 1.32
C LYS A 169 -5.68 21.73 0.59
N VAL A 170 -6.66 21.38 -0.24
CA VAL A 170 -6.68 20.12 -0.97
C VAL A 170 -6.09 20.30 -2.37
N TYR A 171 -5.21 19.41 -2.77
CA TYR A 171 -4.61 19.33 -4.09
C TYR A 171 -5.04 18.03 -4.78
N SER A 172 -5.11 18.01 -6.11
CA SER A 172 -5.24 16.73 -6.84
C SER A 172 -3.97 15.90 -6.64
N PHE A 173 -4.09 14.59 -6.76
CA PHE A 173 -2.99 13.68 -6.43
C PHE A 173 -1.76 13.94 -7.33
N ASP A 174 -1.97 14.12 -8.63
CA ASP A 174 -0.89 14.33 -9.61
C ASP A 174 -0.18 15.69 -9.47
N HIS A 175 -0.75 16.61 -8.68
CA HIS A 175 -0.26 17.98 -8.53
C HIS A 175 0.35 18.28 -7.15
N ILE A 176 1.07 17.31 -6.58
CA ILE A 176 1.84 17.55 -5.34
C ILE A 176 2.86 18.69 -5.50
N GLY A 177 3.34 18.91 -6.72
CA GLY A 177 4.21 20.04 -7.05
C GLY A 177 3.60 21.39 -6.72
N ASP A 178 2.29 21.58 -6.91
CA ASP A 178 1.59 22.83 -6.56
C ASP A 178 1.57 23.05 -5.06
N ALA A 179 1.39 21.98 -4.27
CA ALA A 179 1.50 22.06 -2.81
C ALA A 179 2.92 22.48 -2.39
N MET A 180 3.95 22.00 -3.06
CA MET A 180 5.34 22.39 -2.77
C MET A 180 5.62 23.84 -3.16
N VAL A 181 5.07 24.32 -4.28
CA VAL A 181 5.14 25.72 -4.69
C VAL A 181 4.42 26.62 -3.66
N ASP A 182 3.25 26.21 -3.19
CA ASP A 182 2.49 26.93 -2.18
C ASP A 182 3.20 26.97 -0.82
N LEU A 183 3.84 25.87 -0.44
CA LEU A 183 4.66 25.79 0.79
C LEU A 183 5.86 26.73 0.69
N ALA A 184 6.60 26.68 -0.40
CA ALA A 184 7.75 27.55 -0.64
C ALA A 184 7.37 29.04 -0.71
N ALA A 185 6.17 29.37 -1.22
CA ALA A 185 5.64 30.73 -1.26
C ALA A 185 5.02 31.20 0.09
N GLY A 186 4.85 30.31 1.07
CA GLY A 186 4.18 30.58 2.33
C GLY A 186 2.65 30.71 2.23
N ARG A 187 2.04 30.20 1.15
CA ARG A 187 0.58 30.16 0.99
C ARG A 187 -0.08 29.06 1.82
N ILE A 188 0.68 28.04 2.18
CA ILE A 188 0.36 27.04 3.21
C ILE A 188 1.54 26.93 4.17
N THR A 189 1.26 26.46 5.38
CA THR A 189 2.27 26.33 6.45
C THR A 189 2.99 24.99 6.39
N ALA A 190 2.29 23.94 6.02
CA ALA A 190 2.82 22.59 5.95
C ALA A 190 2.18 21.77 4.84
N VAL A 191 2.85 20.66 4.49
CA VAL A 191 2.30 19.56 3.69
C VAL A 191 2.30 18.30 4.54
N MET A 192 1.19 17.55 4.56
CA MET A 192 1.10 16.23 5.20
C MET A 192 1.34 15.14 4.19
N LYS A 193 2.25 14.20 4.49
CA LYS A 193 2.57 13.04 3.66
C LYS A 193 2.99 11.86 4.52
N VAL A 194 2.84 10.64 3.99
CA VAL A 194 3.48 9.46 4.57
C VAL A 194 4.98 9.69 4.70
N TYR A 195 5.59 9.22 5.79
CA TYR A 195 6.99 9.54 6.12
C TYR A 195 8.00 9.31 4.99
N PRO A 196 7.97 8.21 4.21
CA PRO A 196 8.96 8.04 3.13
C PRO A 196 8.90 9.15 2.08
N VAL A 197 7.68 9.59 1.70
CA VAL A 197 7.51 10.71 0.76
C VAL A 197 7.93 12.02 1.38
N ALA A 198 7.56 12.27 2.65
CA ALA A 198 8.00 13.46 3.39
C ALA A 198 9.52 13.55 3.49
N ALA A 199 10.18 12.44 3.82
CA ALA A 199 11.64 12.35 3.93
C ALA A 199 12.32 12.58 2.57
N TRP A 200 11.77 12.02 1.49
CA TRP A 200 12.27 12.25 0.14
C TRP A 200 12.16 13.73 -0.25
N LEU A 201 11.01 14.36 -0.05
CA LEU A 201 10.78 15.79 -0.34
C LEU A 201 11.74 16.68 0.45
N ALA A 202 11.91 16.42 1.74
CA ALA A 202 12.84 17.19 2.61
C ALA A 202 14.29 17.04 2.13
N LYS A 203 14.69 15.87 1.64
CA LYS A 203 16.03 15.64 1.08
C LYS A 203 16.26 16.38 -0.24
N GLN A 204 15.24 16.46 -1.11
CA GLN A 204 15.34 17.10 -2.43
C GLN A 204 15.23 18.63 -2.39
N THR A 205 14.63 19.19 -1.33
CA THR A 205 14.31 20.62 -1.29
C THR A 205 14.99 21.27 -0.07
N PRO A 206 16.06 22.05 -0.27
CA PRO A 206 16.75 22.75 0.84
C PRO A 206 15.80 23.64 1.62
N GLY A 207 15.81 23.51 2.96
CA GLY A 207 14.99 24.26 3.88
C GLY A 207 13.70 23.58 4.31
N LEU A 208 13.30 22.50 3.64
CA LEU A 208 12.19 21.69 4.12
C LEU A 208 12.64 20.79 5.29
N VAL A 209 11.82 20.72 6.31
CA VAL A 209 12.05 19.90 7.50
C VAL A 209 10.79 19.15 7.90
N ILE A 210 10.94 17.92 8.35
CA ILE A 210 9.87 17.18 9.01
C ILE A 210 9.87 17.62 10.47
N VAL A 211 8.79 18.26 10.92
CA VAL A 211 8.69 18.80 12.28
C VAL A 211 7.85 17.96 13.22
N ALA A 212 6.98 17.12 12.66
CA ALA A 212 6.14 16.21 13.44
C ALA A 212 5.73 14.98 12.63
N GLN A 213 5.51 13.90 13.36
CA GLN A 213 4.75 12.75 12.87
C GLN A 213 3.43 12.68 13.61
N VAL A 214 2.35 12.30 12.92
CA VAL A 214 1.03 12.15 13.54
C VAL A 214 1.08 10.94 14.46
N PRO A 215 0.88 11.09 15.77
CA PRO A 215 0.95 9.98 16.71
C PRO A 215 -0.26 9.05 16.55
N ASP A 216 -0.09 7.80 16.97
CA ASP A 216 -1.16 6.79 17.09
C ASP A 216 -1.99 6.56 15.80
N ASP A 217 -1.39 6.84 14.64
CA ASP A 217 -2.02 6.68 13.34
C ASP A 217 -1.09 5.92 12.37
N PRO A 218 -0.86 4.62 12.61
CA PRO A 218 0.00 3.81 11.76
C PRO A 218 -0.60 3.70 10.35
N GLN A 219 0.26 3.80 9.34
CA GLN A 219 -0.08 3.68 7.94
C GLN A 219 0.49 2.36 7.39
N PRO A 220 -0.23 1.23 7.51
CA PRO A 220 0.20 -0.03 6.90
C PRO A 220 0.01 0.06 5.39
N LEU A 221 1.08 -0.06 4.62
CA LEU A 221 1.08 -0.03 3.17
C LEU A 221 0.98 -1.44 2.60
N GLY A 222 0.09 -1.65 1.65
CA GLY A 222 -0.16 -2.97 1.08
C GLY A 222 -0.38 -2.97 -0.42
N ILE A 223 -0.36 -4.16 -0.98
CA ILE A 223 -0.67 -4.46 -2.37
C ILE A 223 -2.14 -4.88 -2.46
N GLY A 224 -2.92 -4.26 -3.35
CA GLY A 224 -4.35 -4.53 -3.52
C GLY A 224 -4.64 -5.55 -4.60
N PHE A 225 -5.64 -6.42 -4.36
CA PHE A 225 -6.05 -7.51 -5.25
C PHE A 225 -7.57 -7.58 -5.39
N ALA A 226 -8.04 -8.13 -6.51
CA ALA A 226 -9.42 -8.57 -6.58
C ALA A 226 -9.66 -9.71 -5.57
N ARG A 227 -10.82 -9.69 -4.88
CA ARG A 227 -11.18 -10.73 -3.90
C ARG A 227 -11.30 -12.12 -4.53
N SER A 228 -11.51 -12.18 -5.84
CA SER A 228 -11.65 -13.42 -6.62
C SER A 228 -10.31 -14.11 -6.91
N ASN A 229 -9.17 -13.56 -6.49
CA ASN A 229 -7.84 -14.12 -6.78
C ASN A 229 -7.02 -14.40 -5.50
N PRO A 230 -7.49 -15.29 -4.61
CA PRO A 230 -6.79 -15.60 -3.36
C PRO A 230 -5.45 -16.33 -3.60
N GLY A 231 -5.30 -17.05 -4.70
CA GLY A 231 -4.07 -17.75 -5.05
C GLY A 231 -2.90 -16.81 -5.32
N LEU A 232 -3.12 -15.74 -6.09
CA LEU A 232 -2.11 -14.72 -6.34
C LEU A 232 -1.77 -13.96 -5.06
N LEU A 233 -2.77 -13.55 -4.29
CA LEU A 233 -2.58 -12.90 -2.99
C LEU A 233 -1.70 -13.75 -2.05
N ALA A 234 -2.00 -15.03 -1.91
CA ALA A 234 -1.22 -15.93 -1.07
C ALA A 234 0.23 -16.09 -1.59
N ALA A 235 0.42 -16.15 -2.91
CA ALA A 235 1.75 -16.23 -3.50
C ALA A 235 2.58 -14.96 -3.27
N VAL A 236 1.97 -13.79 -3.43
CA VAL A 236 2.62 -12.50 -3.15
C VAL A 236 2.97 -12.35 -1.67
N ASN A 237 2.08 -12.75 -0.74
CA ASN A 237 2.37 -12.73 0.69
C ASN A 237 3.56 -13.62 1.06
N ARG A 238 3.66 -14.81 0.46
CA ARG A 238 4.85 -15.68 0.62
C ARG A 238 6.10 -15.00 0.09
N ALA A 239 6.03 -14.41 -1.10
CA ALA A 239 7.16 -13.70 -1.68
C ALA A 239 7.63 -12.53 -0.80
N ILE A 240 6.72 -11.72 -0.24
CA ILE A 240 7.05 -10.64 0.72
C ILE A 240 7.77 -11.21 1.95
N THR A 241 7.25 -12.30 2.51
CA THR A 241 7.84 -12.97 3.67
C THR A 241 9.27 -13.45 3.36
N ASP A 242 9.45 -14.08 2.22
CA ASP A 242 10.75 -14.59 1.77
C ASP A 242 11.75 -13.46 1.50
N LEU A 243 11.32 -12.35 0.90
CA LEU A 243 12.12 -11.14 0.69
C LEU A 243 12.62 -10.52 2.00
N LYS A 244 11.76 -10.51 3.01
CA LYS A 244 12.12 -10.04 4.36
C LYS A 244 13.12 -10.98 5.03
N ARG A 245 12.89 -12.30 4.92
CA ARG A 245 13.73 -13.33 5.54
C ARG A 245 15.15 -13.42 4.95
N ASP A 246 15.31 -13.29 3.64
CA ASP A 246 16.61 -13.41 2.97
C ASP A 246 17.37 -12.07 2.84
N GLY A 247 16.85 -11.00 3.43
CA GLY A 247 17.46 -9.68 3.45
C GLY A 247 17.32 -8.88 2.14
N THR A 248 16.63 -9.40 1.13
CA THR A 248 16.41 -8.66 -0.12
C THR A 248 15.59 -7.40 0.13
N TYR A 249 14.51 -7.52 0.94
CA TYR A 249 13.72 -6.36 1.33
C TYR A 249 14.58 -5.26 1.99
N ALA A 250 15.43 -5.63 2.94
CA ALA A 250 16.31 -4.68 3.63
C ALA A 250 17.27 -3.95 2.68
N ARG A 251 17.80 -4.65 1.67
CA ARG A 251 18.66 -4.02 0.64
C ARG A 251 17.85 -3.03 -0.21
N LEU A 252 16.62 -3.36 -0.59
CA LEU A 252 15.74 -2.45 -1.33
C LEU A 252 15.38 -1.22 -0.49
N ALA A 253 15.00 -1.42 0.78
CA ALA A 253 14.69 -0.35 1.72
C ALA A 253 15.88 0.61 1.87
N GLN A 254 17.08 0.07 2.07
CA GLN A 254 18.31 0.86 2.14
C GLN A 254 18.59 1.63 0.86
N LYS A 255 18.44 1.00 -0.31
CA LYS A 255 18.66 1.63 -1.63
C LYS A 255 17.79 2.88 -1.79
N TRP A 256 16.55 2.82 -1.34
CA TRP A 256 15.56 3.88 -1.53
C TRP A 256 15.39 4.81 -0.32
N GLY A 257 16.09 4.53 0.78
CA GLY A 257 16.00 5.31 2.02
C GLY A 257 14.63 5.26 2.67
N VAL A 258 13.93 4.13 2.53
CA VAL A 258 12.65 3.88 3.20
C VAL A 258 12.85 3.00 4.44
N PRO A 259 11.91 3.03 5.45
CA PRO A 259 12.04 2.26 6.69
C PRO A 259 12.04 0.74 6.48
#